data_ecbb101455949c76c75a24b5542cfb17
#
_entry.id   ecbb101455949c76c75a24b5542cfb17
#
_cell.length_a   1.000
_cell.length_b   1.000
_cell.length_c   1.000
_cell.angle_alpha   90.00
_cell.angle_beta   90.00
_cell.angle_gamma   90.00
#
_symmetry.space_group_name_H-M   'P 1'
#
loop_
_entity.id
_entity.type
_entity.pdbx_description
1 polymer ?
#
loop_
_entity_poly.entity_id
_entity_poly.type
_entity_poly.pdbx_seq_one_letter_code
_entity_poly.pdbx_strand_id
1 'polypeptide(L)'
;MRKELITIKIKKVLSAFIAVISVSVNAMAAQIPDHNGTDLSQFAIGTKKLNKAVKSYSDLFKSAGDQYGVDPNILASVCMQESGGVNYKYYSDGVTPRPAWGIMQIEDTNEKAFAKFGLDRTGTAWTLEDRLVPAKAIPYAAYLLSEALYRYDYDYIKMLQSYNFGQTVLDRIIAAKGDDWLMERVNAKDYVQNWPYNSYGDPLYPEHVLAYYTNDIEYVGAKVTLNGKLVKFDDQYPIIENGTTLIPIRKVGEMLGATVWWEQDKGAAHINKNGKEILLFTGTNTAYIAGREYLLNVGAKVENGRTLAPLRFVAEALDMEVTWHGETRMVELNSK
;
A
#
# COMPACT_ATOMS: atom_id res chain seq x y z
N MET A 1 -35.89 -36.17 -27.73
CA MET A 1 -35.18 -36.64 -26.52
C MET A 1 -33.66 -36.48 -26.54
N ARG A 2 -32.93 -36.82 -27.64
CA ARG A 2 -31.44 -36.71 -27.64
C ARG A 2 -30.88 -35.27 -27.59
N LYS A 3 -31.57 -34.27 -28.13
CA LYS A 3 -31.11 -32.85 -28.12
C LYS A 3 -31.22 -32.19 -26.77
N GLU A 4 -32.26 -32.48 -25.97
CA GLU A 4 -32.41 -31.93 -24.63
C GLU A 4 -31.40 -32.47 -23.61
N LEU A 5 -31.06 -33.73 -23.69
CA LEU A 5 -30.03 -34.36 -22.81
C LEU A 5 -28.64 -33.78 -23.03
N ILE A 6 -28.29 -33.41 -24.29
CA ILE A 6 -26.99 -32.78 -24.59
C ILE A 6 -26.96 -31.33 -24.04
N THR A 7 -28.06 -30.58 -24.16
CA THR A 7 -28.15 -29.22 -23.67
C THR A 7 -28.07 -29.16 -22.14
N ILE A 8 -28.66 -30.12 -21.42
CA ILE A 8 -28.61 -30.20 -19.95
C ILE A 8 -27.18 -30.58 -19.47
N LYS A 9 -26.49 -31.48 -20.16
CA LYS A 9 -25.10 -31.83 -19.84
C LYS A 9 -24.13 -30.68 -20.07
N ILE A 10 -24.29 -29.90 -21.14
CA ILE A 10 -23.44 -28.73 -21.42
C ILE A 10 -23.70 -27.65 -20.38
N LYS A 11 -24.95 -27.37 -19.98
CA LYS A 11 -25.25 -26.40 -18.92
C LYS A 11 -24.66 -26.82 -17.55
N LYS A 12 -24.72 -28.12 -17.19
CA LYS A 12 -24.12 -28.60 -15.93
C LYS A 12 -22.58 -28.56 -15.93
N VAL A 13 -21.95 -28.81 -17.06
CA VAL A 13 -20.51 -28.70 -17.19
C VAL A 13 -20.07 -27.23 -17.17
N LEU A 14 -20.81 -26.33 -17.84
CA LEU A 14 -20.52 -24.90 -17.80
C LEU A 14 -20.74 -24.32 -16.40
N SER A 15 -21.82 -24.70 -15.70
CA SER A 15 -22.05 -24.23 -14.33
C SER A 15 -21.04 -24.77 -13.33
N ALA A 16 -20.58 -26.02 -13.49
CA ALA A 16 -19.50 -26.58 -12.68
C ALA A 16 -18.14 -25.92 -12.96
N PHE A 17 -17.85 -25.57 -14.22
CA PHE A 17 -16.63 -24.87 -14.61
C PHE A 17 -16.63 -23.41 -14.09
N ILE A 18 -17.78 -22.73 -14.19
CA ILE A 18 -17.93 -21.35 -13.63
C ILE A 18 -17.87 -21.40 -12.10
N ALA A 19 -18.47 -22.39 -11.45
CA ALA A 19 -18.40 -22.54 -9.99
C ALA A 19 -16.98 -22.86 -9.50
N VAL A 20 -16.21 -23.66 -10.23
CA VAL A 20 -14.79 -23.97 -9.89
C VAL A 20 -13.89 -22.76 -10.13
N ILE A 21 -14.12 -21.99 -11.20
CA ILE A 21 -13.37 -20.75 -11.45
C ILE A 21 -13.75 -19.68 -10.42
N SER A 22 -15.03 -19.52 -10.08
CA SER A 22 -15.46 -18.54 -9.08
C SER A 22 -14.96 -18.87 -7.67
N VAL A 23 -14.92 -20.16 -7.29
CA VAL A 23 -14.37 -20.56 -5.98
C VAL A 23 -12.85 -20.35 -5.93
N SER A 24 -12.11 -20.64 -7.02
CA SER A 24 -10.67 -20.41 -7.05
C SER A 24 -10.32 -18.91 -7.07
N VAL A 25 -11.05 -18.10 -7.84
CA VAL A 25 -10.83 -16.64 -7.91
C VAL A 25 -11.19 -15.97 -6.58
N ASN A 26 -12.31 -16.32 -5.95
CA ASN A 26 -12.67 -15.78 -4.64
C ASN A 26 -11.67 -16.18 -3.54
N ALA A 27 -11.16 -17.41 -3.57
CA ALA A 27 -10.13 -17.83 -2.63
C ALA A 27 -8.81 -17.08 -2.83
N MET A 28 -8.45 -16.77 -4.11
CA MET A 28 -7.24 -15.99 -4.41
C MET A 28 -7.43 -14.50 -4.14
N ALA A 29 -8.60 -13.93 -4.44
CA ALA A 29 -8.92 -12.54 -4.12
C ALA A 29 -8.85 -12.26 -2.62
N ALA A 30 -9.26 -13.22 -1.79
CA ALA A 30 -9.10 -13.15 -0.34
C ALA A 30 -7.63 -13.17 0.14
N GLN A 31 -6.68 -13.47 -0.74
CA GLN A 31 -5.25 -13.46 -0.43
C GLN A 31 -4.61 -12.07 -0.52
N ILE A 32 -5.25 -11.10 -1.18
CA ILE A 32 -4.80 -9.71 -1.16
C ILE A 32 -5.38 -9.05 0.09
N PRO A 33 -4.58 -8.83 1.14
CA PRO A 33 -5.07 -8.18 2.34
C PRO A 33 -5.35 -6.70 2.05
N ASP A 34 -6.21 -6.12 2.84
CA ASP A 34 -6.36 -4.66 2.90
C ASP A 34 -6.94 -3.98 1.64
N HIS A 35 -7.65 -4.71 0.79
CA HIS A 35 -8.20 -4.18 -0.46
C HIS A 35 -9.51 -3.38 -0.29
N ASN A 36 -9.91 -3.07 0.94
CA ASN A 36 -11.07 -2.25 1.31
C ASN A 36 -12.40 -2.62 0.59
N GLY A 37 -12.64 -3.92 0.40
CA GLY A 37 -13.85 -4.41 -0.26
C GLY A 37 -13.86 -4.24 -1.78
N THR A 38 -12.76 -3.84 -2.43
CA THR A 38 -12.64 -3.82 -3.89
C THR A 38 -12.99 -5.19 -4.46
N ASP A 39 -13.89 -5.25 -5.43
CA ASP A 39 -14.24 -6.50 -6.11
C ASP A 39 -13.10 -6.95 -7.01
N LEU A 40 -12.37 -7.96 -6.55
CA LEU A 40 -11.26 -8.56 -7.28
C LEU A 40 -11.66 -9.84 -8.03
N SER A 41 -12.92 -10.26 -7.97
CA SER A 41 -13.40 -11.53 -8.55
C SER A 41 -13.24 -11.63 -10.06
N GLN A 42 -13.19 -10.49 -10.75
CA GLN A 42 -13.00 -10.41 -12.20
C GLN A 42 -11.53 -10.45 -12.65
N PHE A 43 -10.58 -10.41 -11.71
CA PHE A 43 -9.15 -10.35 -12.01
C PHE A 43 -8.50 -11.73 -11.88
N ALA A 44 -7.61 -12.06 -12.83
CA ALA A 44 -6.83 -13.30 -12.81
C ALA A 44 -5.59 -13.14 -11.90
N ILE A 45 -5.79 -13.26 -10.57
CA ILE A 45 -4.76 -13.04 -9.56
C ILE A 45 -3.83 -14.24 -9.47
N GLY A 46 -2.49 -14.02 -9.45
CA GLY A 46 -1.48 -15.03 -9.19
C GLY A 46 -1.37 -16.12 -10.25
N THR A 47 -1.80 -15.85 -11.48
CA THR A 47 -1.75 -16.81 -12.59
C THR A 47 -0.36 -16.93 -13.23
N LYS A 48 0.53 -15.95 -12.96
CA LYS A 48 1.91 -15.92 -13.45
C LYS A 48 2.88 -15.93 -12.26
N LYS A 49 4.15 -16.24 -12.54
CA LYS A 49 5.19 -16.34 -11.50
C LYS A 49 6.17 -15.19 -11.58
N LEU A 50 6.60 -14.69 -10.41
CA LEU A 50 7.76 -13.81 -10.31
C LEU A 50 9.03 -14.57 -10.72
N ASN A 51 9.91 -13.90 -11.47
CA ASN A 51 11.20 -14.45 -11.85
C ASN A 51 12.24 -14.31 -10.70
N LYS A 52 13.42 -14.92 -10.89
CA LYS A 52 14.50 -14.91 -9.90
C LYS A 52 15.04 -13.49 -9.62
N ALA A 53 15.09 -12.62 -10.63
CA ALA A 53 15.60 -11.26 -10.48
C ALA A 53 14.70 -10.44 -9.55
N VAL A 54 13.38 -10.47 -9.75
CA VAL A 54 12.42 -9.79 -8.87
C VAL A 54 12.48 -10.37 -7.46
N LYS A 55 12.50 -11.70 -7.32
CA LYS A 55 12.59 -12.36 -5.99
C LYS A 55 13.85 -11.99 -5.21
N SER A 56 14.94 -11.60 -5.87
CA SER A 56 16.15 -11.16 -5.17
C SER A 56 16.02 -9.83 -4.43
N TYR A 57 14.94 -9.07 -4.67
CA TYR A 57 14.63 -7.80 -3.99
C TYR A 57 13.58 -7.96 -2.88
N SER A 58 13.22 -9.19 -2.47
CA SER A 58 12.14 -9.45 -1.49
C SER A 58 12.29 -8.67 -0.19
N ASP A 59 13.51 -8.57 0.36
CA ASP A 59 13.76 -7.81 1.59
C ASP A 59 13.53 -6.31 1.42
N LEU A 60 13.85 -5.75 0.24
CA LEU A 60 13.58 -4.34 -0.07
C LEU A 60 12.08 -4.09 -0.26
N PHE A 61 11.36 -5.01 -0.92
CA PHE A 61 9.91 -4.92 -1.03
C PHE A 61 9.24 -5.00 0.34
N LYS A 62 9.68 -5.95 1.21
CA LYS A 62 9.16 -6.06 2.56
C LYS A 62 9.38 -4.79 3.35
N SER A 63 10.62 -4.30 3.42
CA SER A 63 10.97 -3.09 4.16
C SER A 63 10.17 -1.87 3.69
N ALA A 64 10.08 -1.65 2.37
CA ALA A 64 9.34 -0.54 1.81
C ALA A 64 7.83 -0.69 2.01
N GLY A 65 7.30 -1.90 1.85
CA GLY A 65 5.89 -2.20 2.06
C GLY A 65 5.46 -1.95 3.51
N ASP A 66 6.23 -2.43 4.47
CA ASP A 66 5.97 -2.23 5.90
C ASP A 66 6.09 -0.73 6.27
N GLN A 67 7.04 -0.02 5.68
CA GLN A 67 7.24 1.41 5.93
C GLN A 67 6.09 2.27 5.39
N TYR A 68 5.63 2.00 4.16
CA TYR A 68 4.64 2.83 3.46
C TYR A 68 3.23 2.24 3.44
N GLY A 69 2.98 1.13 4.13
CA GLY A 69 1.65 0.51 4.21
C GLY A 69 1.15 -0.06 2.88
N VAL A 70 2.07 -0.55 2.03
CA VAL A 70 1.76 -1.20 0.75
C VAL A 70 2.13 -2.67 0.84
N ASP A 71 1.25 -3.56 0.40
CA ASP A 71 1.57 -4.99 0.34
C ASP A 71 2.85 -5.22 -0.48
N PRO A 72 3.92 -5.81 0.11
CA PRO A 72 5.17 -6.05 -0.58
C PRO A 72 5.04 -6.96 -1.80
N ASN A 73 4.02 -7.83 -1.83
CA ASN A 73 3.74 -8.68 -3.00
C ASN A 73 3.18 -7.85 -4.17
N ILE A 74 2.46 -6.76 -3.90
CA ILE A 74 2.06 -5.77 -4.92
C ILE A 74 3.30 -5.07 -5.47
N LEU A 75 4.23 -4.62 -4.62
CA LEU A 75 5.48 -4.00 -5.06
C LEU A 75 6.29 -4.93 -5.96
N ALA A 76 6.41 -6.21 -5.59
CA ALA A 76 7.07 -7.22 -6.40
C ALA A 76 6.37 -7.45 -7.75
N SER A 77 5.04 -7.44 -7.76
CA SER A 77 4.23 -7.60 -8.98
C SER A 77 4.35 -6.40 -9.92
N VAL A 78 4.36 -5.17 -9.36
CA VAL A 78 4.64 -3.95 -10.13
C VAL A 78 6.05 -4.02 -10.74
N CYS A 79 7.08 -4.35 -9.96
CA CYS A 79 8.44 -4.53 -10.46
C CYS A 79 8.52 -5.57 -11.59
N MET A 80 7.78 -6.67 -11.46
CA MET A 80 7.71 -7.71 -12.50
C MET A 80 7.08 -7.18 -13.78
N GLN A 81 5.99 -6.42 -13.68
CA GLN A 81 5.28 -5.83 -14.82
C GLN A 81 6.14 -4.76 -15.51
N GLU A 82 6.80 -3.89 -14.73
CA GLU A 82 7.56 -2.75 -15.26
C GLU A 82 8.85 -3.16 -15.96
N SER A 83 9.60 -4.11 -15.41
CA SER A 83 10.95 -4.41 -15.87
C SER A 83 11.36 -5.88 -15.82
N GLY A 84 10.56 -6.72 -15.16
CA GLY A 84 10.99 -8.08 -14.81
C GLY A 84 12.20 -8.10 -13.87
N GLY A 85 12.43 -7.01 -13.10
CA GLY A 85 13.59 -6.85 -12.22
C GLY A 85 14.88 -6.51 -12.94
N VAL A 86 14.83 -6.15 -14.23
CA VAL A 86 15.98 -5.69 -15.00
C VAL A 86 16.16 -4.18 -14.79
N ASN A 87 17.35 -3.80 -14.33
CA ASN A 87 17.66 -2.41 -14.00
C ASN A 87 18.19 -1.67 -15.23
N TYR A 88 17.31 -1.04 -16.00
CA TYR A 88 17.67 -0.36 -17.23
C TYR A 88 17.03 1.04 -17.34
N LYS A 89 17.63 1.87 -18.24
CA LYS A 89 17.05 3.13 -18.68
C LYS A 89 16.22 2.85 -19.93
N TYR A 90 14.95 3.20 -19.91
CA TYR A 90 14.16 3.25 -21.13
C TYR A 90 14.45 4.58 -21.82
N TYR A 91 15.22 4.54 -22.88
CA TYR A 91 15.43 5.72 -23.73
C TYR A 91 14.23 5.86 -24.66
N SER A 92 13.71 7.08 -24.77
CA SER A 92 12.78 7.41 -25.82
C SER A 92 13.40 7.06 -27.16
N ASP A 93 12.79 6.14 -27.89
CA ASP A 93 13.09 5.84 -29.30
C ASP A 93 12.61 6.95 -30.25
N GLY A 94 12.25 8.15 -29.71
CA GLY A 94 11.59 9.23 -30.38
C GLY A 94 10.08 9.03 -30.53
N VAL A 95 9.56 7.87 -30.09
CA VAL A 95 8.15 7.51 -30.11
C VAL A 95 7.57 7.54 -28.68
N THR A 96 8.36 7.19 -27.67
CA THR A 96 7.95 7.18 -26.27
C THR A 96 8.35 8.50 -25.60
N PRO A 97 7.39 9.35 -25.22
CA PRO A 97 7.69 10.74 -24.81
C PRO A 97 8.20 10.87 -23.37
N ARG A 98 8.25 9.77 -22.59
CA ARG A 98 8.57 9.81 -21.16
C ARG A 98 9.56 8.72 -20.81
N PRO A 99 10.87 9.05 -20.74
CA PRO A 99 11.88 8.11 -20.27
C PRO A 99 11.56 7.63 -18.85
N ALA A 100 11.59 6.32 -18.64
CA ALA A 100 11.42 5.67 -17.37
C ALA A 100 12.67 4.88 -16.99
N TRP A 101 12.99 4.79 -15.70
CA TRP A 101 14.28 4.32 -15.23
C TRP A 101 14.17 3.29 -14.11
N GLY A 102 15.07 2.33 -14.16
CA GLY A 102 15.28 1.36 -13.10
C GLY A 102 14.21 0.26 -13.05
N ILE A 103 14.29 -0.55 -12.03
CA ILE A 103 13.40 -1.73 -11.89
C ILE A 103 11.94 -1.37 -11.66
N MET A 104 11.66 -0.15 -11.18
CA MET A 104 10.30 0.36 -10.93
C MET A 104 9.82 1.32 -12.03
N GLN A 105 10.60 1.55 -13.08
CA GLN A 105 10.30 2.41 -14.23
C GLN A 105 9.77 3.80 -13.84
N ILE A 106 10.52 4.49 -12.97
CA ILE A 106 10.18 5.84 -12.51
C ILE A 106 10.45 6.85 -13.62
N GLU A 107 9.41 7.53 -14.08
CA GLU A 107 9.50 8.52 -15.19
C GLU A 107 10.28 9.78 -14.81
N ASP A 108 10.82 10.49 -15.82
CA ASP A 108 11.50 11.79 -15.67
C ASP A 108 10.57 12.89 -15.12
N THR A 109 9.27 12.79 -15.37
CA THR A 109 8.26 13.69 -14.80
C THR A 109 8.26 13.70 -13.27
N ASN A 110 8.81 12.66 -12.65
CA ASN A 110 8.96 12.54 -11.19
C ASN A 110 10.26 13.14 -10.64
N GLU A 111 11.15 13.72 -11.47
CA GLU A 111 12.49 14.15 -11.04
C GLU A 111 12.48 15.00 -9.77
N LYS A 112 11.68 16.07 -9.74
CA LYS A 112 11.61 16.98 -8.59
C LYS A 112 11.04 16.29 -7.34
N ALA A 113 10.02 15.47 -7.53
CA ALA A 113 9.39 14.74 -6.43
C ALA A 113 10.34 13.66 -5.88
N PHE A 114 11.05 12.96 -6.74
CA PHE A 114 12.06 11.97 -6.37
C PHE A 114 13.25 12.59 -5.62
N ALA A 115 13.75 13.73 -6.09
CA ALA A 115 14.81 14.49 -5.43
C ALA A 115 14.38 14.97 -4.04
N LYS A 116 13.17 15.53 -3.93
CA LYS A 116 12.59 15.96 -2.65
C LYS A 116 12.37 14.79 -1.69
N PHE A 117 11.86 13.67 -2.18
CA PHE A 117 11.68 12.46 -1.38
C PHE A 117 13.01 11.99 -0.75
N GLY A 118 14.10 11.98 -1.52
CA GLY A 118 15.43 11.68 -1.01
C GLY A 118 15.89 12.67 0.04
N LEU A 119 15.74 13.98 -0.23
CA LEU A 119 16.13 15.04 0.69
C LEU A 119 15.41 14.94 2.04
N ASP A 120 14.10 14.75 2.02
CA ASP A 120 13.27 14.69 3.23
C ASP A 120 13.61 13.49 4.14
N ARG A 121 14.15 12.40 3.55
CA ARG A 121 14.41 11.14 4.27
C ARG A 121 15.87 10.86 4.60
N THR A 122 16.77 11.37 3.79
CA THR A 122 18.22 11.09 3.93
C THR A 122 19.07 12.33 4.14
N GLY A 123 18.47 13.53 4.08
CA GLY A 123 19.19 14.80 4.10
C GLY A 123 19.90 15.13 2.78
N THR A 124 19.74 14.28 1.74
CA THR A 124 20.40 14.47 0.44
C THR A 124 19.36 14.31 -0.67
N ALA A 125 19.28 15.30 -1.56
CA ALA A 125 18.42 15.20 -2.74
C ALA A 125 18.91 14.08 -3.67
N TRP A 126 17.99 13.24 -4.14
CA TRP A 126 18.32 12.17 -5.08
C TRP A 126 18.32 12.67 -6.51
N THR A 127 19.16 12.05 -7.35
CA THR A 127 19.32 12.38 -8.76
C THR A 127 18.52 11.43 -9.65
N LEU A 128 18.47 11.73 -10.95
CA LEU A 128 17.84 10.85 -11.95
C LEU A 128 18.50 9.46 -11.97
N GLU A 129 19.84 9.40 -11.85
CA GLU A 129 20.61 8.15 -11.81
C GLU A 129 20.29 7.30 -10.60
N ASP A 130 19.90 7.90 -9.48
CA ASP A 130 19.52 7.19 -8.27
C ASP A 130 18.28 6.28 -8.46
N ARG A 131 17.49 6.50 -9.50
CA ARG A 131 16.39 5.61 -9.89
C ARG A 131 16.87 4.23 -10.37
N LEU A 132 18.15 4.11 -10.74
CA LEU A 132 18.81 2.84 -11.04
C LEU A 132 19.27 2.10 -9.78
N VAL A 133 19.13 2.68 -8.60
CA VAL A 133 19.47 2.05 -7.31
C VAL A 133 18.21 1.44 -6.70
N PRO A 134 18.04 0.10 -6.66
CA PRO A 134 16.83 -0.54 -6.16
C PRO A 134 16.43 -0.09 -4.74
N ALA A 135 17.42 0.10 -3.84
CA ALA A 135 17.20 0.58 -2.48
C ALA A 135 16.67 2.01 -2.38
N LYS A 136 16.67 2.78 -3.50
CA LYS A 136 16.05 4.10 -3.61
C LYS A 136 14.76 4.06 -4.43
N ALA A 137 14.74 3.31 -5.53
CA ALA A 137 13.61 3.22 -6.42
C ALA A 137 12.40 2.52 -5.78
N ILE A 138 12.62 1.40 -5.05
CA ILE A 138 11.53 0.63 -4.42
C ILE A 138 10.82 1.44 -3.33
N PRO A 139 11.50 2.09 -2.35
CA PRO A 139 10.81 2.93 -1.37
C PRO A 139 10.04 4.10 -1.97
N TYR A 140 10.56 4.71 -3.03
CA TYR A 140 9.82 5.77 -3.73
C TYR A 140 8.58 5.26 -4.45
N ALA A 141 8.66 4.12 -5.12
CA ALA A 141 7.50 3.48 -5.73
C ALA A 141 6.45 3.08 -4.68
N ALA A 142 6.89 2.55 -3.53
CA ALA A 142 6.01 2.25 -2.40
C ALA A 142 5.31 3.52 -1.87
N TYR A 143 6.05 4.63 -1.76
CA TYR A 143 5.47 5.93 -1.40
C TYR A 143 4.41 6.39 -2.41
N LEU A 144 4.68 6.31 -3.72
CA LEU A 144 3.70 6.69 -4.75
C LEU A 144 2.43 5.84 -4.69
N LEU A 145 2.57 4.52 -4.50
CA LEU A 145 1.44 3.61 -4.36
C LEU A 145 0.67 3.86 -3.06
N SER A 146 1.35 4.18 -1.96
CA SER A 146 0.73 4.58 -0.69
C SER A 146 -0.11 5.84 -0.82
N GLU A 147 0.42 6.89 -1.49
CA GLU A 147 -0.33 8.11 -1.79
C GLU A 147 -1.59 7.82 -2.60
N ALA A 148 -1.49 6.91 -3.57
CA ALA A 148 -2.62 6.50 -4.39
C ALA A 148 -3.63 5.64 -3.60
N LEU A 149 -3.18 4.72 -2.74
CA LEU A 149 -4.05 3.97 -1.85
C LEU A 149 -4.89 4.91 -0.98
N TYR A 150 -4.24 5.89 -0.34
CA TYR A 150 -4.94 6.88 0.47
C TYR A 150 -5.92 7.72 -0.37
N ARG A 151 -5.48 8.18 -1.55
CA ARG A 151 -6.30 9.02 -2.46
C ARG A 151 -7.57 8.32 -2.93
N TYR A 152 -7.48 7.02 -3.21
CA TYR A 152 -8.58 6.21 -3.76
C TYR A 152 -9.24 5.31 -2.72
N ASP A 153 -9.14 5.66 -1.44
CA ASP A 153 -9.79 4.94 -0.33
C ASP A 153 -9.49 3.43 -0.32
N TYR A 154 -8.22 3.08 -0.53
CA TYR A 154 -7.70 1.71 -0.63
C TYR A 154 -8.30 0.87 -1.76
N ASP A 155 -8.76 1.51 -2.83
CA ASP A 155 -9.11 0.82 -4.08
C ASP A 155 -7.82 0.44 -4.84
N TYR A 156 -7.47 -0.83 -4.79
CA TYR A 156 -6.24 -1.36 -5.40
C TYR A 156 -6.22 -1.25 -6.93
N ILE A 157 -7.39 -1.29 -7.58
CA ILE A 157 -7.46 -1.18 -9.03
C ILE A 157 -7.16 0.25 -9.48
N LYS A 158 -7.76 1.23 -8.80
CA LYS A 158 -7.44 2.64 -9.03
C LYS A 158 -6.00 2.97 -8.68
N MET A 159 -5.48 2.45 -7.56
CA MET A 159 -4.10 2.60 -7.17
C MET A 159 -3.15 2.11 -8.27
N LEU A 160 -3.32 0.87 -8.75
CA LEU A 160 -2.48 0.30 -9.81
C LEU A 160 -2.62 1.07 -11.12
N GLN A 161 -3.85 1.37 -11.55
CA GLN A 161 -4.05 2.14 -12.79
C GLN A 161 -3.41 3.52 -12.71
N SER A 162 -3.42 4.17 -11.52
CA SER A 162 -2.80 5.48 -11.33
C SER A 162 -1.27 5.44 -11.41
N TYR A 163 -0.64 4.32 -11.10
CA TYR A 163 0.81 4.15 -11.25
C TYR A 163 1.22 4.25 -12.71
N ASN A 164 0.43 3.64 -13.61
CA ASN A 164 0.70 3.64 -15.04
C ASN A 164 0.19 4.91 -15.77
N PHE A 165 -1.03 5.36 -15.48
CA PHE A 165 -1.62 6.54 -16.13
C PHE A 165 -1.16 7.88 -15.53
N GLY A 166 -0.65 7.86 -14.31
CA GLY A 166 -0.54 9.04 -13.47
C GLY A 166 -1.89 9.44 -12.84
N GLN A 167 -1.85 9.91 -11.61
CA GLN A 167 -3.05 10.29 -10.84
C GLN A 167 -3.93 11.30 -11.57
N THR A 168 -3.32 12.31 -12.21
CA THR A 168 -4.09 13.38 -12.90
C THR A 168 -4.96 12.84 -14.03
N VAL A 169 -4.48 11.87 -14.81
CA VAL A 169 -5.25 11.31 -15.93
C VAL A 169 -6.37 10.43 -15.38
N LEU A 170 -6.07 9.59 -14.41
CA LEU A 170 -7.09 8.74 -13.78
C LEU A 170 -8.19 9.56 -13.12
N ASP A 171 -7.84 10.65 -12.40
CA ASP A 171 -8.83 11.54 -11.77
C ASP A 171 -9.77 12.18 -12.79
N ARG A 172 -9.25 12.58 -13.97
CA ARG A 172 -10.09 13.13 -15.05
C ARG A 172 -11.06 12.08 -15.59
N ILE A 173 -10.61 10.84 -15.75
CA ILE A 173 -11.48 9.73 -16.19
C ILE A 173 -12.59 9.49 -15.16
N ILE A 174 -12.22 9.38 -13.87
CA ILE A 174 -13.17 9.16 -12.78
C ILE A 174 -14.17 10.32 -12.67
N ALA A 175 -13.69 11.57 -12.76
CA ALA A 175 -14.56 12.74 -12.71
C ALA A 175 -15.56 12.80 -13.87
N ALA A 176 -15.17 12.32 -15.06
CA ALA A 176 -16.00 12.33 -16.24
C ALA A 176 -16.99 11.14 -16.30
N LYS A 177 -16.67 10.00 -15.73
CA LYS A 177 -17.37 8.72 -15.93
C LYS A 177 -17.88 8.06 -14.64
N GLY A 178 -17.49 8.56 -13.46
CA GLY A 178 -17.90 7.95 -12.19
C GLY A 178 -17.55 6.46 -12.14
N ASP A 179 -18.53 5.61 -11.84
CA ASP A 179 -18.33 4.16 -11.70
C ASP A 179 -17.99 3.46 -13.02
N ASP A 180 -18.27 4.08 -14.18
CA ASP A 180 -17.92 3.54 -15.50
C ASP A 180 -16.44 3.78 -15.88
N TRP A 181 -15.64 4.38 -15.01
CA TRP A 181 -14.24 4.71 -15.27
C TRP A 181 -13.41 3.50 -15.74
N LEU A 182 -13.71 2.33 -15.22
CA LEU A 182 -13.00 1.09 -15.55
C LEU A 182 -13.13 0.72 -17.03
N MET A 183 -14.31 0.92 -17.61
CA MET A 183 -14.55 0.69 -19.04
C MET A 183 -13.93 1.78 -19.91
N GLU A 184 -13.84 3.00 -19.39
CA GLU A 184 -13.31 4.16 -20.12
C GLU A 184 -11.77 4.17 -20.21
N ARG A 185 -11.06 3.33 -19.46
CA ARG A 185 -9.59 3.23 -19.49
C ARG A 185 -8.99 3.13 -20.89
N VAL A 186 -9.67 2.43 -21.79
CA VAL A 186 -9.23 2.25 -23.20
C VAL A 186 -9.17 3.56 -23.97
N ASN A 187 -9.89 4.59 -23.53
CA ASN A 187 -9.96 5.93 -24.12
C ASN A 187 -9.07 6.93 -23.33
N ALA A 188 -8.19 6.47 -22.46
CA ALA A 188 -7.39 7.34 -21.57
C ALA A 188 -6.64 8.46 -22.31
N LYS A 189 -6.26 8.27 -23.56
CA LYS A 189 -5.63 9.29 -24.43
C LYS A 189 -6.45 10.57 -24.55
N ASP A 190 -7.80 10.46 -24.50
CA ASP A 190 -8.73 11.58 -24.69
C ASP A 190 -8.76 12.53 -23.48
N TYR A 191 -8.17 12.07 -22.36
CA TYR A 191 -8.03 12.83 -21.11
C TYR A 191 -6.64 13.47 -20.93
N VAL A 192 -5.77 13.33 -21.95
CA VAL A 192 -4.41 13.90 -21.95
C VAL A 192 -4.31 15.02 -22.98
N GLN A 193 -4.08 16.25 -22.54
CA GLN A 193 -3.98 17.40 -23.43
C GLN A 193 -2.82 17.26 -24.40
N ASN A 194 -3.09 17.49 -25.71
CA ASN A 194 -2.10 17.44 -26.78
C ASN A 194 -1.35 16.12 -26.92
N TRP A 195 -1.98 14.99 -26.55
CA TRP A 195 -1.39 13.67 -26.68
C TRP A 195 -1.37 13.23 -28.15
N PRO A 196 -0.18 13.00 -28.75
CA PRO A 196 -0.07 12.79 -30.19
C PRO A 196 -0.26 11.33 -30.63
N TYR A 197 -0.41 10.38 -29.69
CA TYR A 197 -0.43 8.94 -29.98
C TYR A 197 -1.85 8.36 -29.91
N ASN A 198 -2.03 7.16 -30.51
CA ASN A 198 -3.32 6.49 -30.58
C ASN A 198 -3.75 5.81 -29.26
N SER A 199 -2.81 5.59 -28.33
CA SER A 199 -3.07 4.99 -27.01
C SER A 199 -2.32 5.77 -25.93
N TYR A 200 -2.75 5.63 -24.68
CA TYR A 200 -2.09 6.20 -23.51
C TYR A 200 -1.97 5.14 -22.43
N GLY A 201 -0.73 4.83 -22.02
CA GLY A 201 -0.44 3.83 -20.99
C GLY A 201 -0.96 2.44 -21.31
N ASP A 202 -1.11 1.64 -20.29
CA ASP A 202 -1.68 0.28 -20.35
C ASP A 202 -3.07 0.27 -19.68
N PRO A 203 -4.18 0.21 -20.45
CA PRO A 203 -5.52 0.17 -19.87
C PRO A 203 -5.81 -1.08 -19.04
N LEU A 204 -5.03 -2.14 -19.20
CA LEU A 204 -5.14 -3.40 -18.45
C LEU A 204 -4.03 -3.57 -17.42
N TYR A 205 -3.41 -2.47 -17.00
CA TYR A 205 -2.28 -2.50 -16.08
C TYR A 205 -2.59 -3.22 -14.75
N PRO A 206 -3.72 -2.99 -14.09
CA PRO A 206 -4.08 -3.74 -12.89
C PRO A 206 -4.14 -5.25 -13.11
N GLU A 207 -4.75 -5.69 -14.22
CA GLU A 207 -4.83 -7.10 -14.61
C GLU A 207 -3.45 -7.71 -14.81
N HIS A 208 -2.58 -6.98 -15.51
CA HIS A 208 -1.22 -7.43 -15.79
C HIS A 208 -0.39 -7.55 -14.51
N VAL A 209 -0.49 -6.58 -13.60
CA VAL A 209 0.21 -6.60 -12.30
C VAL A 209 -0.34 -7.72 -11.41
N LEU A 210 -1.66 -7.80 -11.24
CA LEU A 210 -2.29 -8.78 -10.35
C LEU A 210 -2.07 -10.22 -10.81
N ALA A 211 -1.86 -10.45 -12.10
CA ALA A 211 -1.48 -11.76 -12.60
C ALA A 211 -0.17 -12.29 -11.96
N TYR A 212 0.73 -11.44 -11.51
CA TYR A 212 1.99 -11.79 -10.84
C TYR A 212 1.91 -11.80 -9.31
N TYR A 213 0.76 -11.43 -8.73
CA TYR A 213 0.61 -11.37 -7.28
C TYR A 213 0.88 -12.71 -6.61
N THR A 214 1.65 -12.71 -5.52
CA THR A 214 1.95 -13.88 -4.68
C THR A 214 1.70 -13.54 -3.21
N ASN A 215 1.85 -14.52 -2.32
CA ASN A 215 1.92 -14.32 -0.86
C ASN A 215 3.30 -14.74 -0.32
N ASP A 216 4.33 -14.69 -1.16
CA ASP A 216 5.68 -15.16 -0.82
C ASP A 216 6.37 -14.21 0.18
N ILE A 217 5.96 -12.94 0.24
CA ILE A 217 6.53 -11.92 1.15
C ILE A 217 5.50 -11.58 2.21
N GLU A 218 5.89 -11.73 3.48
CA GLU A 218 5.00 -11.39 4.60
C GLU A 218 4.67 -9.90 4.61
N TYR A 219 3.37 -9.58 4.68
CA TYR A 219 2.86 -8.22 4.86
C TYR A 219 2.38 -8.02 6.29
N VAL A 220 2.94 -7.06 6.99
CA VAL A 220 2.59 -6.73 8.39
C VAL A 220 1.91 -5.36 8.55
N GLY A 221 1.62 -4.66 7.48
CA GLY A 221 0.94 -3.34 7.51
C GLY A 221 -0.48 -3.40 8.07
N ALA A 222 -0.97 -2.26 8.56
CA ALA A 222 -2.35 -2.07 9.00
C ALA A 222 -2.85 -0.66 8.67
N LYS A 223 -4.16 -0.52 8.44
CA LYS A 223 -4.87 0.77 8.32
C LYS A 223 -5.39 1.23 9.67
N VAL A 224 -5.59 2.54 9.79
CA VAL A 224 -6.25 3.13 10.95
C VAL A 224 -7.31 4.13 10.50
N THR A 225 -8.49 4.05 11.10
CA THR A 225 -9.50 5.10 10.99
C THR A 225 -9.73 5.77 12.33
N LEU A 226 -10.04 7.06 12.30
CA LEU A 226 -10.44 7.83 13.47
C LEU A 226 -11.81 8.44 13.21
N ASN A 227 -12.82 8.03 14.00
CA ASN A 227 -14.22 8.44 13.83
C ASN A 227 -14.69 8.30 12.37
N GLY A 228 -14.42 7.13 11.78
CA GLY A 228 -14.76 6.80 10.41
C GLY A 228 -13.89 7.43 9.30
N LYS A 229 -12.90 8.28 9.65
CA LYS A 229 -11.99 8.88 8.67
C LYS A 229 -10.67 8.15 8.64
N LEU A 230 -10.22 7.79 7.44
CA LEU A 230 -8.94 7.15 7.23
C LEU A 230 -7.78 8.06 7.65
N VAL A 231 -6.82 7.50 8.37
CA VAL A 231 -5.62 8.22 8.84
C VAL A 231 -4.49 8.01 7.85
N LYS A 232 -3.95 9.12 7.33
CA LYS A 232 -2.75 9.12 6.51
C LYS A 232 -1.50 9.17 7.38
N PHE A 233 -0.51 8.34 7.07
CA PHE A 233 0.83 8.38 7.65
C PHE A 233 1.82 8.87 6.60
N ASP A 234 2.80 9.68 7.01
CA ASP A 234 3.67 10.38 6.06
C ASP A 234 4.93 9.57 5.70
N ASP A 235 5.48 8.81 6.64
CA ASP A 235 6.79 8.16 6.49
C ASP A 235 6.96 6.82 7.19
N GLN A 236 6.05 6.46 8.09
CA GLN A 236 5.99 5.16 8.73
C GLN A 236 4.53 4.79 9.01
N TYR A 237 4.09 3.72 8.41
CA TYR A 237 2.75 3.16 8.62
C TYR A 237 2.70 2.23 9.83
N PRO A 238 1.51 1.98 10.38
CA PRO A 238 1.32 0.98 11.43
C PRO A 238 1.70 -0.41 10.94
N ILE A 239 2.30 -1.20 11.82
CA ILE A 239 2.67 -2.59 11.56
C ILE A 239 2.06 -3.52 12.62
N ILE A 240 1.88 -4.78 12.28
CA ILE A 240 1.42 -5.81 13.22
C ILE A 240 2.61 -6.68 13.58
N GLU A 241 2.91 -6.75 14.88
CA GLU A 241 3.95 -7.58 15.44
C GLU A 241 3.37 -8.43 16.58
N ASN A 242 3.54 -9.74 16.50
CA ASN A 242 2.99 -10.69 17.50
C ASN A 242 1.52 -10.43 17.87
N GLY A 243 0.68 -10.15 16.84
CA GLY A 243 -0.74 -9.85 17.02
C GLY A 243 -1.06 -8.48 17.63
N THR A 244 -0.06 -7.61 17.80
CA THR A 244 -0.20 -6.25 18.32
C THR A 244 0.05 -5.24 17.22
N THR A 245 -0.90 -4.33 16.99
CA THR A 245 -0.70 -3.20 16.07
C THR A 245 0.17 -2.15 16.74
N LEU A 246 1.34 -1.89 16.18
CA LEU A 246 2.26 -0.82 16.56
C LEU A 246 2.06 0.36 15.63
N ILE A 247 2.04 1.57 16.18
CA ILE A 247 1.72 2.80 15.45
C ILE A 247 2.71 3.93 15.80
N PRO A 248 3.08 4.80 14.84
CA PRO A 248 3.89 5.97 15.15
C PRO A 248 3.19 6.87 16.18
N ILE A 249 3.73 6.94 17.40
CA ILE A 249 3.05 7.54 18.54
C ILE A 249 2.78 9.03 18.39
N ARG A 250 3.66 9.76 17.71
CA ARG A 250 3.48 11.21 17.49
C ARG A 250 2.21 11.47 16.68
N LYS A 251 2.03 10.71 15.58
CA LYS A 251 0.84 10.87 14.73
C LYS A 251 -0.45 10.60 15.50
N VAL A 252 -0.47 9.52 16.31
CA VAL A 252 -1.64 9.20 17.14
C VAL A 252 -1.88 10.23 18.22
N GLY A 253 -0.84 10.64 18.93
CA GLY A 253 -0.96 11.66 19.96
C GLY A 253 -1.55 12.96 19.41
N GLU A 254 -1.00 13.48 18.32
CA GLU A 254 -1.49 14.68 17.65
C GLU A 254 -2.95 14.55 17.20
N MET A 255 -3.31 13.42 16.56
CA MET A 255 -4.69 13.16 16.13
C MET A 255 -5.69 13.12 17.27
N LEU A 256 -5.27 12.62 18.43
CA LEU A 256 -6.11 12.51 19.63
C LEU A 256 -6.01 13.77 20.52
N GLY A 257 -5.32 14.83 20.09
CA GLY A 257 -5.15 16.08 20.81
C GLY A 257 -4.23 15.97 22.02
N ALA A 258 -3.27 15.04 21.98
CA ALA A 258 -2.26 14.89 23.01
C ALA A 258 -0.92 15.53 22.58
N THR A 259 -0.14 15.98 23.57
CA THR A 259 1.25 16.38 23.34
C THR A 259 2.15 15.17 23.44
N VAL A 260 3.10 15.04 22.48
CA VAL A 260 4.06 13.92 22.44
C VAL A 260 5.49 14.45 22.38
N TRP A 261 6.36 13.96 23.29
CA TRP A 261 7.79 14.29 23.27
C TRP A 261 8.66 13.08 23.60
N TRP A 262 9.92 13.18 23.23
CA TRP A 262 10.91 12.14 23.45
C TRP A 262 11.91 12.58 24.52
N GLU A 263 12.17 11.73 25.52
CA GLU A 263 13.21 11.90 26.51
C GLU A 263 14.39 11.00 26.17
N GLN A 264 15.44 11.64 25.59
CA GLN A 264 16.59 10.92 25.01
C GLN A 264 17.33 10.09 26.03
N ASP A 265 17.60 10.66 27.23
CA ASP A 265 18.44 10.05 28.27
C ASP A 265 17.78 8.79 28.87
N LYS A 266 16.46 8.69 28.79
CA LYS A 266 15.71 7.52 29.28
C LYS A 266 15.27 6.57 28.17
N GLY A 267 15.45 6.95 26.89
CA GLY A 267 14.89 6.18 25.79
C GLY A 267 13.37 6.04 25.87
N ALA A 268 12.70 7.13 26.27
CA ALA A 268 11.30 7.11 26.61
C ALA A 268 10.47 8.10 25.80
N ALA A 269 9.29 7.66 25.40
CA ALA A 269 8.28 8.50 24.77
C ALA A 269 7.20 8.87 25.78
N HIS A 270 6.88 10.14 25.87
CA HIS A 270 5.82 10.70 26.70
C HIS A 270 4.65 11.13 25.83
N ILE A 271 3.44 10.85 26.31
CA ILE A 271 2.19 11.33 25.72
C ILE A 271 1.38 11.95 26.85
N ASN A 272 0.94 13.19 26.69
CA ASN A 272 0.12 13.87 27.68
C ASN A 272 -1.15 14.44 27.06
N LYS A 273 -2.29 14.13 27.67
CA LYS A 273 -3.58 14.70 27.32
C LYS A 273 -4.34 15.07 28.59
N ASN A 274 -4.66 16.35 28.75
CA ASN A 274 -5.43 16.85 29.89
C ASN A 274 -4.84 16.47 31.28
N GLY A 275 -3.50 16.42 31.37
CA GLY A 275 -2.80 16.01 32.60
C GLY A 275 -2.66 14.52 32.82
N LYS A 276 -3.27 13.67 31.99
CA LYS A 276 -3.03 12.21 31.98
C LYS A 276 -1.75 11.94 31.18
N GLU A 277 -0.73 11.45 31.87
CA GLU A 277 0.56 11.09 31.25
C GLU A 277 0.64 9.58 30.96
N ILE A 278 1.12 9.24 29.76
CA ILE A 278 1.51 7.91 29.34
C ILE A 278 3.01 7.94 29.07
N LEU A 279 3.75 6.99 29.65
CA LEU A 279 5.19 6.86 29.47
C LEU A 279 5.48 5.48 28.91
N LEU A 280 6.24 5.44 27.81
CA LEU A 280 6.59 4.21 27.08
C LEU A 280 8.11 4.17 26.92
N PHE A 281 8.76 3.10 27.42
CA PHE A 281 10.18 2.88 27.25
C PHE A 281 10.43 2.03 26.02
N THR A 282 11.36 2.46 25.16
CA THR A 282 11.78 1.62 24.03
C THR A 282 12.76 0.53 24.49
N GLY A 283 12.63 -0.64 23.81
CA GLY A 283 13.45 -1.79 24.15
C GLY A 283 13.01 -2.58 25.40
N THR A 284 11.87 -2.19 26.00
CA THR A 284 11.24 -2.92 27.11
C THR A 284 9.73 -3.06 26.85
N ASN A 285 9.10 -3.96 27.60
CA ASN A 285 7.63 -4.12 27.55
C ASN A 285 6.93 -3.31 28.66
N THR A 286 7.63 -2.40 29.32
CA THR A 286 7.08 -1.62 30.44
C THR A 286 6.53 -0.29 29.95
N ALA A 287 5.35 0.07 30.44
CA ALA A 287 4.69 1.34 30.21
C ALA A 287 4.06 1.86 31.51
N TYR A 288 3.79 3.16 31.58
CA TYR A 288 3.10 3.77 32.74
C TYR A 288 1.93 4.65 32.26
N ILE A 289 0.84 4.63 33.01
CA ILE A 289 -0.28 5.58 32.86
C ILE A 289 -0.48 6.23 34.22
N ALA A 290 -0.33 7.55 34.31
CA ALA A 290 -0.46 8.34 35.54
C ALA A 290 0.37 7.73 36.69
N GLY A 291 1.60 7.29 36.41
CA GLY A 291 2.53 6.68 37.36
C GLY A 291 2.27 5.20 37.70
N ARG A 292 1.18 4.59 37.25
CA ARG A 292 0.91 3.17 37.44
C ARG A 292 1.58 2.36 36.32
N GLU A 293 2.27 1.30 36.71
CA GLU A 293 3.00 0.40 35.79
C GLU A 293 2.05 -0.59 35.09
N TYR A 294 2.37 -0.87 33.82
CA TYR A 294 1.72 -1.85 32.95
C TYR A 294 2.78 -2.66 32.20
N LEU A 295 2.57 -3.96 32.08
CA LEU A 295 3.37 -4.85 31.26
C LEU A 295 2.63 -5.09 29.93
N LEU A 296 3.29 -4.78 28.82
CA LEU A 296 2.76 -4.91 27.46
C LEU A 296 3.18 -6.24 26.84
N ASN A 297 2.35 -6.81 25.95
CA ASN A 297 2.74 -7.99 25.17
C ASN A 297 3.88 -7.68 24.18
N VAL A 298 3.83 -6.50 23.57
CA VAL A 298 4.88 -5.94 22.69
C VAL A 298 5.16 -4.54 23.20
N GLY A 299 6.43 -4.22 23.43
CA GLY A 299 6.87 -2.91 23.90
C GLY A 299 6.91 -1.86 22.79
N ALA A 300 7.21 -0.62 23.19
CA ALA A 300 7.53 0.40 22.22
C ALA A 300 8.92 0.16 21.62
N LYS A 301 9.08 0.46 20.32
CA LYS A 301 10.35 0.34 19.59
C LYS A 301 10.59 1.50 18.64
N VAL A 302 11.84 1.65 18.21
CA VAL A 302 12.19 2.60 17.13
C VAL A 302 12.30 1.83 15.81
N GLU A 303 11.55 2.26 14.80
CA GLU A 303 11.56 1.72 13.46
C GLU A 303 11.65 2.88 12.46
N ASN A 304 12.57 2.83 11.49
CA ASN A 304 12.77 3.89 10.48
C ASN A 304 12.83 5.31 11.08
N GLY A 305 13.45 5.46 12.27
CA GLY A 305 13.57 6.73 12.99
C GLY A 305 12.27 7.22 13.64
N ARG A 306 11.24 6.38 13.73
CA ARG A 306 9.97 6.66 14.40
C ARG A 306 9.76 5.73 15.58
N THR A 307 9.26 6.29 16.68
CA THR A 307 8.85 5.47 17.82
C THR A 307 7.47 4.90 17.56
N LEU A 308 7.39 3.58 17.50
CA LEU A 308 6.15 2.81 17.40
C LEU A 308 5.75 2.31 18.79
N ALA A 309 4.45 2.37 19.09
CA ALA A 309 3.90 1.86 20.34
C ALA A 309 2.60 1.08 20.11
N PRO A 310 2.23 0.18 21.04
CA PRO A 310 0.98 -0.57 20.97
C PRO A 310 -0.23 0.37 20.90
N LEU A 311 -0.91 0.37 19.73
CA LEU A 311 -2.01 1.28 19.44
C LEU A 311 -3.12 1.20 20.48
N ARG A 312 -3.60 -0.01 20.76
CA ARG A 312 -4.71 -0.24 21.71
C ARG A 312 -4.40 0.35 23.08
N PHE A 313 -3.20 0.11 23.60
CA PHE A 313 -2.79 0.62 24.90
C PHE A 313 -2.83 2.16 24.95
N VAL A 314 -2.27 2.82 23.94
CA VAL A 314 -2.25 4.28 23.89
C VAL A 314 -3.65 4.85 23.67
N ALA A 315 -4.43 4.28 22.74
CA ALA A 315 -5.76 4.78 22.41
C ALA A 315 -6.74 4.64 23.58
N GLU A 316 -6.78 3.46 24.24
CA GLU A 316 -7.65 3.23 25.40
C GLU A 316 -7.25 4.12 26.59
N ALA A 317 -5.93 4.34 26.81
CA ALA A 317 -5.47 5.28 27.83
C ALA A 317 -5.89 6.73 27.54
N LEU A 318 -6.15 7.07 26.29
CA LEU A 318 -6.66 8.39 25.84
C LEU A 318 -8.19 8.40 25.63
N ASP A 319 -8.89 7.42 26.25
CA ASP A 319 -10.34 7.31 26.28
C ASP A 319 -11.02 7.05 24.92
N MET A 320 -10.33 6.33 24.03
CA MET A 320 -10.88 5.85 22.75
C MET A 320 -11.39 4.42 22.83
N GLU A 321 -12.37 4.08 22.01
CA GLU A 321 -12.74 2.70 21.70
C GLU A 321 -11.88 2.20 20.54
N VAL A 322 -11.46 0.91 20.58
CA VAL A 322 -10.57 0.30 19.60
C VAL A 322 -11.15 -1.00 19.07
N THR A 323 -11.53 -1.03 17.80
CA THR A 323 -12.02 -2.22 17.11
C THR A 323 -11.02 -2.67 16.05
N TRP A 324 -10.79 -3.98 15.92
CA TRP A 324 -9.95 -4.59 14.92
C TRP A 324 -10.78 -5.36 13.89
N HIS A 325 -10.57 -5.05 12.62
CA HIS A 325 -11.18 -5.70 11.46
C HIS A 325 -10.13 -6.53 10.71
N GLY A 326 -10.11 -7.84 10.97
CA GLY A 326 -9.05 -8.74 10.52
C GLY A 326 -8.96 -8.89 8.99
N GLU A 327 -10.11 -8.96 8.31
CA GLU A 327 -10.16 -9.13 6.85
C GLU A 327 -9.56 -7.96 6.08
N THR A 328 -9.79 -6.74 6.57
CA THR A 328 -9.30 -5.50 5.97
C THR A 328 -8.04 -4.96 6.66
N ARG A 329 -7.51 -5.66 7.66
CA ARG A 329 -6.35 -5.25 8.48
C ARG A 329 -6.50 -3.81 9.00
N MET A 330 -7.68 -3.44 9.46
CA MET A 330 -8.01 -2.09 9.88
C MET A 330 -8.25 -2.00 11.38
N VAL A 331 -7.67 -0.98 12.01
CA VAL A 331 -7.99 -0.56 13.37
C VAL A 331 -8.91 0.65 13.28
N GLU A 332 -10.08 0.54 13.86
CA GLU A 332 -11.05 1.62 14.01
C GLU A 332 -10.94 2.21 15.40
N LEU A 333 -10.73 3.53 15.46
CA LEU A 333 -10.69 4.33 16.67
C LEU A 333 -11.92 5.23 16.71
N ASN A 334 -12.74 5.13 17.78
CA ASN A 334 -13.90 5.96 17.99
C ASN A 334 -13.82 6.69 19.35
N SER A 335 -14.22 7.96 19.36
CA SER A 335 -14.38 8.70 20.61
C SER A 335 -15.50 8.07 21.44
N LYS A 336 -15.28 7.91 22.76
CA LYS A 336 -16.30 7.44 23.72
C LYS A 336 -17.37 8.48 23.95
#